data_30001858763e17cfc39efec8f3b2c854
#
_entry.id   30001858763e17cfc39efec8f3b2c854
#
_cell.length_a   1.000
_cell.length_b   1.000
_cell.length_c   1.000
_cell.angle_alpha   90.00
_cell.angle_beta   90.00
_cell.angle_gamma   90.00
#
_symmetry.space_group_name_H-M   'P 1'
#
loop_
_entity.id
_entity.type
_entity.pdbx_description
1 polymer ?
#
loop_
_entity_poly.entity_id
_entity_poly.type
_entity_poly.pdbx_seq_one_letter_code
_entity_poly.pdbx_strand_id
1 'polypeptide(L)'
;EPGRVLFDIVNESALWVESRLSPERAKDVEVGAGARVHIPDNGWLQGKVVQKHHLLDEETRTIGVRIEVNNEEDRLHPGMYLDTRIQAGDEQKYLAVPTSSVLRSPDGDWVVFVETKPGEFKPQEIKTLRNIEDHTVIEGLPEGTRVVTEGAFFVQSELAKSGFAVHNH
;
A
#
# COMPACT_ATOMS: atom_id res chain seq x y z
N GLU A 1 -53.33 21.29 -3.15
CA GLU A 1 -52.52 20.75 -4.27
C GLU A 1 -51.98 19.39 -3.89
N PRO A 2 -52.37 18.31 -4.57
CA PRO A 2 -51.78 17.01 -4.35
C PRO A 2 -50.39 16.98 -4.99
N GLY A 3 -49.36 16.62 -4.20
CA GLY A 3 -48.03 16.35 -4.75
C GLY A 3 -46.86 17.15 -4.16
N ARG A 4 -47.05 17.82 -3.03
CA ARG A 4 -45.89 18.41 -2.35
C ARG A 4 -45.19 17.37 -1.48
N VAL A 5 -43.92 17.05 -1.82
CA VAL A 5 -43.04 16.22 -0.98
C VAL A 5 -42.82 16.95 0.34
N LEU A 6 -43.25 16.35 1.45
CA LEU A 6 -43.14 16.93 2.79
C LEU A 6 -41.88 16.46 3.52
N PHE A 7 -41.35 15.29 3.15
CA PHE A 7 -40.16 14.70 3.75
C PHE A 7 -39.35 13.94 2.70
N ASP A 8 -38.04 14.06 2.78
CA ASP A 8 -37.08 13.22 2.09
C ASP A 8 -36.36 12.39 3.16
N ILE A 9 -36.47 11.07 3.10
CA ILE A 9 -35.84 10.15 4.04
C ILE A 9 -34.61 9.59 3.37
N VAL A 10 -33.44 10.04 3.79
CA VAL A 10 -32.15 9.52 3.35
C VAL A 10 -31.64 8.52 4.39
N ASN A 11 -31.33 7.31 3.95
CA ASN A 11 -30.65 6.34 4.79
C ASN A 11 -29.13 6.47 4.54
N GLU A 12 -28.41 7.05 5.46
CA GLU A 12 -26.96 7.28 5.37
C GLU A 12 -26.13 6.17 6.04
N SER A 13 -26.74 5.06 6.45
CA SER A 13 -26.02 3.94 7.08
C SER A 13 -25.06 3.23 6.11
N ALA A 14 -25.29 3.35 4.81
CA ALA A 14 -24.38 2.93 3.75
C ALA A 14 -24.29 4.02 2.70
N LEU A 15 -23.10 4.46 2.39
CA LEU A 15 -22.84 5.48 1.38
C LEU A 15 -22.01 4.92 0.23
N TRP A 16 -22.14 5.56 -0.92
CA TRP A 16 -21.31 5.28 -2.08
C TRP A 16 -20.29 6.39 -2.28
N VAL A 17 -19.02 5.98 -2.40
CA VAL A 17 -17.92 6.85 -2.77
C VAL A 17 -17.59 6.59 -4.24
N GLU A 18 -17.69 7.64 -5.06
CA GLU A 18 -17.30 7.59 -6.47
C GLU A 18 -15.80 7.90 -6.61
N SER A 19 -15.04 6.88 -6.94
CA SER A 19 -13.62 7.03 -7.25
C SER A 19 -13.40 7.11 -8.75
N ARG A 20 -12.49 7.99 -9.20
CA ARG A 20 -12.16 8.16 -10.62
C ARG A 20 -10.75 7.69 -10.87
N LEU A 21 -10.60 6.70 -11.74
CA LEU A 21 -9.32 6.06 -12.05
C LEU A 21 -8.95 6.29 -13.52
N SER A 22 -7.65 6.38 -13.79
CA SER A 22 -7.19 6.26 -15.17
C SER A 22 -7.53 4.87 -15.73
N PRO A 23 -7.73 4.72 -17.05
CA PRO A 23 -8.05 3.43 -17.67
C PRO A 23 -7.04 2.33 -17.32
N GLU A 24 -5.76 2.69 -17.24
CA GLU A 24 -4.68 1.76 -16.89
C GLU A 24 -4.84 1.19 -15.48
N ARG A 25 -5.25 2.02 -14.51
CA ARG A 25 -5.48 1.57 -13.13
C ARG A 25 -6.81 0.83 -12.98
N ALA A 26 -7.83 1.27 -13.73
CA ALA A 26 -9.15 0.68 -13.65
C ALA A 26 -9.22 -0.74 -14.24
N LYS A 27 -8.32 -1.11 -15.18
CA LYS A 27 -8.34 -2.45 -15.81
C LYS A 27 -8.21 -3.58 -14.78
N ASP A 28 -7.37 -3.37 -13.77
CA ASP A 28 -7.03 -4.38 -12.75
C ASP A 28 -7.96 -4.32 -11.53
N VAL A 29 -8.98 -3.44 -11.52
CA VAL A 29 -9.98 -3.33 -10.47
C VAL A 29 -11.22 -4.14 -10.85
N GLU A 30 -11.63 -5.04 -9.97
CA GLU A 30 -12.83 -5.88 -10.15
C GLU A 30 -13.94 -5.50 -9.18
N VAL A 31 -15.18 -5.78 -9.57
CA VAL A 31 -16.34 -5.69 -8.66
C VAL A 31 -16.16 -6.74 -7.56
N GLY A 32 -16.31 -6.33 -6.32
CA GLY A 32 -16.03 -7.16 -5.16
C GLY A 32 -14.65 -6.91 -4.53
N ALA A 33 -13.76 -6.19 -5.22
CA ALA A 33 -12.44 -5.84 -4.68
C ALA A 33 -12.57 -5.02 -3.38
N GLY A 34 -11.65 -5.25 -2.45
CA GLY A 34 -11.53 -4.47 -1.23
C GLY A 34 -11.12 -3.03 -1.53
N ALA A 35 -11.68 -2.11 -0.76
CA ALA A 35 -11.32 -0.70 -0.85
C ALA A 35 -11.21 -0.08 0.54
N ARG A 36 -10.49 1.03 0.65
CA ARG A 36 -10.42 1.85 1.86
C ARG A 36 -10.62 3.31 1.50
N VAL A 37 -11.35 4.01 2.32
CA VAL A 37 -11.64 5.44 2.17
C VAL A 37 -11.04 6.19 3.35
N HIS A 38 -10.23 7.19 3.08
CA HIS A 38 -9.61 8.02 4.10
C HIS A 38 -10.51 9.18 4.48
N ILE A 39 -10.83 9.28 5.76
CA ILE A 39 -11.54 10.42 6.33
C ILE A 39 -10.50 11.27 7.07
N PRO A 40 -10.34 12.55 6.73
CA PRO A 40 -9.47 13.45 7.49
C PRO A 40 -9.78 13.37 8.98
N ASP A 41 -8.76 13.28 9.82
CA ASP A 41 -8.82 13.19 11.28
C ASP A 41 -9.48 11.91 11.86
N ASN A 42 -10.13 11.07 11.03
CA ASN A 42 -10.86 9.86 11.44
C ASN A 42 -10.27 8.55 10.88
N GLY A 43 -9.19 8.63 10.10
CA GLY A 43 -8.49 7.45 9.59
C GLY A 43 -9.18 6.78 8.40
N TRP A 44 -9.07 5.46 8.31
CA TRP A 44 -9.50 4.69 7.14
C TRP A 44 -10.76 3.88 7.45
N LEU A 45 -11.78 4.02 6.60
CA LEU A 45 -12.94 3.13 6.56
C LEU A 45 -12.75 2.03 5.52
N GLN A 46 -13.21 0.83 5.86
CA GLN A 46 -13.27 -0.28 4.91
C GLN A 46 -14.47 -0.12 3.98
N GLY A 47 -14.26 -0.47 2.72
CA GLY A 47 -15.30 -0.46 1.70
C GLY A 47 -15.10 -1.58 0.69
N LYS A 48 -16.03 -1.71 -0.22
CA LYS A 48 -16.01 -2.71 -1.27
C LYS A 48 -16.44 -2.10 -2.60
N VAL A 49 -15.76 -2.46 -3.67
CA VAL A 49 -16.17 -2.06 -5.02
C VAL A 49 -17.47 -2.77 -5.37
N VAL A 50 -18.54 -2.01 -5.61
CA VAL A 50 -19.86 -2.54 -5.98
C VAL A 50 -20.20 -2.32 -7.45
N GLN A 51 -19.54 -1.37 -8.09
CA GLN A 51 -19.75 -1.08 -9.51
C GLN A 51 -18.49 -0.49 -10.13
N LYS A 52 -18.23 -0.88 -11.37
CA LYS A 52 -17.22 -0.28 -12.25
C LYS A 52 -17.93 0.17 -13.53
N HIS A 53 -17.77 1.42 -13.91
CA HIS A 53 -18.37 1.94 -15.12
C HIS A 53 -17.59 1.40 -16.33
N HIS A 54 -18.32 1.03 -17.38
CA HIS A 54 -17.71 0.53 -18.62
C HIS A 54 -17.36 1.66 -19.59
N LEU A 55 -17.96 2.84 -19.40
CA LEU A 55 -17.72 3.99 -20.25
C LEU A 55 -16.68 4.92 -19.62
N LEU A 56 -15.78 5.36 -20.47
CA LEU A 56 -14.84 6.42 -20.16
C LEU A 56 -15.62 7.75 -20.09
N ASP A 57 -15.40 8.51 -19.04
CA ASP A 57 -15.81 9.90 -18.97
C ASP A 57 -14.90 10.71 -19.93
N GLU A 58 -15.45 11.25 -20.99
CA GLU A 58 -14.70 11.91 -22.06
C GLU A 58 -14.04 13.22 -21.61
N GLU A 59 -14.64 13.92 -20.65
CA GLU A 59 -14.13 15.18 -20.12
C GLU A 59 -12.93 14.95 -19.20
N THR A 60 -13.04 14.02 -18.28
CA THR A 60 -11.99 13.72 -17.30
C THR A 60 -11.04 12.61 -17.73
N ARG A 61 -11.37 11.88 -18.78
CA ARG A 61 -10.66 10.67 -19.26
C ARG A 61 -10.47 9.62 -18.18
N THR A 62 -11.45 9.45 -17.32
CA THR A 62 -11.42 8.49 -16.22
C THR A 62 -12.56 7.49 -16.29
N ILE A 63 -12.38 6.37 -15.60
CA ILE A 63 -13.39 5.35 -15.37
C ILE A 63 -13.88 5.48 -13.94
N GLY A 64 -15.19 5.61 -13.76
CA GLY A 64 -15.83 5.67 -12.45
C GLY A 64 -15.86 4.30 -11.79
N VAL A 65 -15.53 4.25 -10.52
CA VAL A 65 -15.61 3.07 -9.66
C VAL A 65 -16.36 3.44 -8.41
N ARG A 66 -17.46 2.73 -8.15
CA ARG A 66 -18.30 2.95 -6.97
C ARG A 66 -17.91 2.01 -5.86
N ILE A 67 -17.62 2.58 -4.70
CA ILE A 67 -17.23 1.89 -3.47
C ILE A 67 -18.37 2.06 -2.47
N GLU A 68 -18.92 0.97 -1.97
CA GLU A 68 -19.84 0.97 -0.85
C GLU A 68 -19.07 0.97 0.46
N VAL A 69 -19.43 1.85 1.36
CA VAL A 69 -18.83 2.03 2.68
C VAL A 69 -19.90 2.01 3.75
N ASN A 70 -19.69 1.27 4.82
CA ASN A 70 -20.55 1.34 6.00
C ASN A 70 -20.34 2.68 6.72
N ASN A 71 -21.40 3.41 6.99
CA ASN A 71 -21.40 4.72 7.62
C ASN A 71 -22.26 4.76 8.89
N GLU A 72 -22.37 3.66 9.64
CA GLU A 72 -23.18 3.58 10.87
C GLU A 72 -22.80 4.64 11.91
N GLU A 73 -21.55 5.09 11.90
CA GLU A 73 -21.06 6.13 12.82
C GLU A 73 -21.24 7.55 12.28
N ASP A 74 -21.97 7.71 11.16
CA ASP A 74 -22.27 9.00 10.53
C ASP A 74 -21.03 9.91 10.29
N ARG A 75 -19.93 9.28 9.86
CA ARG A 75 -18.64 9.96 9.62
C ARG A 75 -18.51 10.52 8.21
N LEU A 76 -19.34 10.06 7.29
CA LEU A 76 -19.33 10.48 5.89
C LEU A 76 -20.61 11.22 5.56
N HIS A 77 -20.49 12.29 4.80
CA HIS A 77 -21.62 13.06 4.30
C HIS A 77 -21.54 13.26 2.78
N PRO A 78 -22.67 13.32 2.08
CA PRO A 78 -22.70 13.62 0.65
C PRO A 78 -21.95 14.93 0.34
N GLY A 79 -21.17 14.90 -0.75
CA GLY A 79 -20.38 16.06 -1.20
C GLY A 79 -18.97 16.16 -0.63
N MET A 80 -18.55 15.24 0.25
CA MET A 80 -17.16 15.19 0.72
C MET A 80 -16.21 14.71 -0.38
N TYR A 81 -14.99 15.27 -0.41
CA TYR A 81 -13.87 14.79 -1.23
C TYR A 81 -12.94 13.96 -0.35
N LEU A 82 -12.68 12.71 -0.78
CA LEU A 82 -11.99 11.73 0.02
C LEU A 82 -10.93 11.00 -0.81
N ASP A 83 -9.83 10.64 -0.18
CA ASP A 83 -8.85 9.74 -0.79
C ASP A 83 -9.33 8.30 -0.70
N THR A 84 -9.14 7.54 -1.79
CA THR A 84 -9.50 6.14 -1.85
C THR A 84 -8.30 5.26 -2.22
N ARG A 85 -8.22 4.08 -1.62
CA ARG A 85 -7.31 3.01 -2.01
C ARG A 85 -8.13 1.79 -2.38
N ILE A 86 -7.94 1.30 -3.59
CA ILE A 86 -8.68 0.15 -4.12
C ILE A 86 -7.68 -0.96 -4.40
N GLN A 87 -8.00 -2.17 -3.97
CA GLN A 87 -7.23 -3.35 -4.31
C GLN A 87 -7.35 -3.61 -5.81
N ALA A 88 -6.23 -3.75 -6.49
CA ALA A 88 -6.15 -4.01 -7.91
C ALA A 88 -5.39 -5.32 -8.16
N GLY A 89 -5.93 -6.15 -9.05
CA GLY A 89 -5.37 -7.45 -9.38
C GLY A 89 -5.57 -8.51 -8.28
N ASP A 90 -5.03 -9.71 -8.54
CA ASP A 90 -5.05 -10.80 -7.59
C ASP A 90 -4.22 -10.48 -6.33
N GLU A 91 -4.65 -11.02 -5.20
CA GLU A 91 -3.85 -10.99 -3.97
C GLU A 91 -2.54 -11.75 -4.17
N GLN A 92 -1.49 -11.02 -4.46
CA GLN A 92 -0.14 -11.59 -4.47
C GLN A 92 0.55 -11.24 -3.15
N LYS A 93 1.04 -12.28 -2.47
CA LYS A 93 1.87 -12.09 -1.29
C LYS A 93 3.28 -11.73 -1.73
N TYR A 94 3.76 -10.63 -1.22
CA TYR A 94 5.12 -10.17 -1.42
C TYR A 94 5.83 -10.05 -0.08
N LEU A 95 7.13 -10.27 -0.10
CA LEU A 95 7.96 -9.89 1.02
C LEU A 95 8.24 -8.40 0.94
N ALA A 96 8.07 -7.72 2.05
CA ALA A 96 8.39 -6.31 2.16
C ALA A 96 9.20 -6.05 3.44
N VAL A 97 10.15 -5.16 3.34
CA VAL A 97 10.97 -4.71 4.48
C VAL A 97 10.93 -3.19 4.56
N PRO A 98 11.14 -2.58 5.74
CA PRO A 98 11.29 -1.14 5.83
C PRO A 98 12.34 -0.64 4.85
N THR A 99 12.08 0.44 4.13
CA THR A 99 13.01 0.98 3.11
C THR A 99 14.38 1.32 3.71
N SER A 100 14.42 1.70 4.99
CA SER A 100 15.66 1.96 5.74
C SER A 100 16.55 0.73 5.96
N SER A 101 16.01 -0.49 5.77
CA SER A 101 16.74 -1.76 5.87
C SER A 101 17.49 -2.11 4.59
N VAL A 102 17.12 -1.50 3.47
CA VAL A 102 17.66 -1.79 2.15
C VAL A 102 18.83 -0.86 1.89
N LEU A 103 20.01 -1.44 1.74
CA LEU A 103 21.28 -0.72 1.58
C LEU A 103 21.97 -1.11 0.27
N ARG A 104 22.97 -0.34 -0.12
CA ARG A 104 23.87 -0.67 -1.23
C ARG A 104 25.12 -1.37 -0.71
N SER A 105 25.47 -2.48 -1.33
CA SER A 105 26.77 -3.10 -1.14
C SER A 105 27.88 -2.26 -1.79
N PRO A 106 29.17 -2.48 -1.44
CA PRO A 106 30.28 -1.85 -2.14
C PRO A 106 30.31 -2.13 -3.66
N ASP A 107 29.80 -3.29 -4.08
CA ASP A 107 29.71 -3.71 -5.48
C ASP A 107 28.53 -3.09 -6.22
N GLY A 108 27.65 -2.40 -5.49
CA GLY A 108 26.50 -1.67 -6.05
C GLY A 108 25.18 -2.43 -6.05
N ASP A 109 25.13 -3.63 -5.46
CA ASP A 109 23.92 -4.44 -5.35
C ASP A 109 23.04 -4.01 -4.17
N TRP A 110 21.73 -4.29 -4.27
CA TRP A 110 20.84 -4.09 -3.15
C TRP A 110 20.96 -5.23 -2.15
N VAL A 111 21.16 -4.90 -0.88
CA VAL A 111 21.32 -5.88 0.20
C VAL A 111 20.47 -5.52 1.41
N VAL A 112 20.10 -6.55 2.15
CA VAL A 112 19.60 -6.46 3.52
C VAL A 112 20.52 -7.29 4.43
N PHE A 113 20.57 -6.95 5.71
CA PHE A 113 21.31 -7.76 6.67
C PHE A 113 20.38 -8.79 7.31
N VAL A 114 20.76 -10.06 7.20
CA VAL A 114 20.03 -11.18 7.79
C VAL A 114 20.78 -11.74 8.99
N GLU A 115 20.06 -12.08 10.05
CA GLU A 115 20.63 -12.76 11.20
C GLU A 115 20.76 -14.26 10.91
N THR A 116 21.99 -14.75 10.84
CA THR A 116 22.29 -16.18 10.58
C THR A 116 22.38 -16.99 11.87
N LYS A 117 22.88 -16.38 12.94
CA LYS A 117 22.89 -16.87 14.31
C LYS A 117 22.66 -15.69 15.26
N PRO A 118 22.27 -15.91 16.50
CA PRO A 118 22.06 -14.82 17.45
C PRO A 118 23.27 -13.87 17.49
N GLY A 119 23.07 -12.61 17.05
CA GLY A 119 24.10 -11.58 16.97
C GLY A 119 25.06 -11.65 15.79
N GLU A 120 24.94 -12.64 14.89
CA GLU A 120 25.72 -12.70 13.65
C GLU A 120 24.89 -12.25 12.46
N PHE A 121 25.32 -11.18 11.79
CA PHE A 121 24.63 -10.61 10.64
C PHE A 121 25.47 -10.78 9.38
N LYS A 122 24.81 -11.09 8.27
CA LYS A 122 25.42 -11.17 6.95
C LYS A 122 24.62 -10.39 5.92
N PRO A 123 25.27 -9.73 4.97
CA PRO A 123 24.60 -9.13 3.84
C PRO A 123 24.01 -10.22 2.95
N GLN A 124 22.76 -10.06 2.56
CA GLN A 124 22.06 -10.91 1.59
C GLN A 124 21.58 -10.03 0.44
N GLU A 125 21.99 -10.39 -0.77
CA GLU A 125 21.52 -9.72 -1.98
C GLU A 125 20.03 -9.95 -2.19
N ILE A 126 19.35 -8.90 -2.63
CA ILE A 126 17.94 -8.88 -2.92
C ILE A 126 17.66 -8.15 -4.23
N LYS A 127 16.48 -8.40 -4.80
CA LYS A 127 15.92 -7.54 -5.84
C LYS A 127 14.84 -6.66 -5.23
N THR A 128 14.91 -5.37 -5.52
CA THR A 128 13.85 -4.42 -5.18
C THR A 128 12.85 -4.36 -6.33
N LEU A 129 11.55 -4.51 -6.04
CA LEU A 129 10.48 -4.47 -7.05
C LEU A 129 9.81 -3.10 -7.09
N ARG A 130 9.32 -2.64 -5.95
CA ARG A 130 8.61 -1.36 -5.81
C ARG A 130 8.59 -0.90 -4.36
N ASN A 131 8.36 0.39 -4.17
CA ASN A 131 8.12 0.94 -2.84
C ASN A 131 6.62 1.10 -2.60
N ILE A 132 6.18 0.79 -1.38
CA ILE A 132 4.82 0.98 -0.89
C ILE A 132 4.96 1.69 0.45
N GLU A 133 4.61 2.98 0.48
CA GLU A 133 4.79 3.84 1.66
C GLU A 133 6.25 3.84 2.14
N ASP A 134 6.50 3.41 3.37
CA ASP A 134 7.81 3.30 4.01
C ASP A 134 8.47 1.92 3.86
N HIS A 135 7.86 1.03 3.05
CA HIS A 135 8.36 -0.32 2.79
C HIS A 135 8.79 -0.51 1.34
N THR A 136 9.82 -1.32 1.16
CA THR A 136 10.29 -1.80 -0.14
C THR A 136 9.88 -3.26 -0.32
N VAL A 137 9.17 -3.55 -1.40
CA VAL A 137 8.84 -4.92 -1.81
C VAL A 137 10.08 -5.54 -2.44
N ILE A 138 10.44 -6.73 -1.99
CA ILE A 138 11.69 -7.40 -2.36
C ILE A 138 11.46 -8.85 -2.80
N GLU A 139 12.43 -9.36 -3.56
CA GLU A 139 12.62 -10.78 -3.85
C GLU A 139 14.03 -11.22 -3.45
N GLY A 140 14.20 -12.52 -3.23
CA GLY A 140 15.51 -13.12 -2.95
C GLY A 140 15.71 -13.55 -1.51
N LEU A 141 14.66 -13.46 -0.66
CA LEU A 141 14.68 -13.98 0.70
C LEU A 141 13.61 -15.05 0.90
N PRO A 142 13.87 -16.12 1.66
CA PRO A 142 12.85 -17.02 2.17
C PRO A 142 11.91 -16.30 3.15
N GLU A 143 10.64 -16.70 3.16
CA GLU A 143 9.68 -16.25 4.19
C GLU A 143 10.17 -16.68 5.59
N GLY A 144 10.01 -15.81 6.58
CA GLY A 144 10.48 -16.06 7.95
C GLY A 144 11.94 -15.70 8.21
N THR A 145 12.68 -15.21 7.21
CA THR A 145 14.05 -14.72 7.41
C THR A 145 14.05 -13.51 8.35
N ARG A 146 14.92 -13.53 9.36
CA ARG A 146 15.11 -12.41 10.29
C ARG A 146 16.01 -11.36 9.67
N VAL A 147 15.45 -10.18 9.46
CA VAL A 147 16.12 -9.04 8.82
C VAL A 147 16.34 -7.93 9.84
N VAL A 148 17.48 -7.25 9.74
CA VAL A 148 17.77 -6.05 10.53
C VAL A 148 16.91 -4.90 9.97
N THR A 149 15.96 -4.42 10.75
CA THR A 149 15.04 -3.35 10.34
C THR A 149 15.48 -1.97 10.86
N GLU A 150 16.18 -1.93 11.97
CA GLU A 150 16.75 -0.72 12.56
C GLU A 150 18.26 -0.85 12.71
N GLY A 151 18.99 0.22 12.39
CA GLY A 151 20.45 0.23 12.52
C GLY A 151 21.22 -0.56 11.46
N ALA A 152 20.60 -0.92 10.33
CA ALA A 152 21.26 -1.67 9.25
C ALA A 152 22.55 -1.00 8.76
N PHE A 153 22.57 0.33 8.70
CA PHE A 153 23.76 1.11 8.35
C PHE A 153 24.91 0.93 9.35
N PHE A 154 24.62 0.80 10.65
CA PHE A 154 25.64 0.54 11.66
C PHE A 154 26.24 -0.86 11.49
N VAL A 155 25.42 -1.86 11.20
CA VAL A 155 25.89 -3.22 10.90
C VAL A 155 26.80 -3.22 9.68
N GLN A 156 26.44 -2.52 8.62
CA GLN A 156 27.28 -2.35 7.43
C GLN A 156 28.61 -1.70 7.75
N SER A 157 28.59 -0.63 8.55
CA SER A 157 29.80 0.11 8.93
C SER A 157 30.74 -0.73 9.76
N GLU A 158 30.25 -1.54 10.69
CA GLU A 158 31.09 -2.42 11.53
C GLU A 158 31.68 -3.57 10.70
N LEU A 159 30.91 -4.15 9.78
CA LEU A 159 31.43 -5.18 8.87
C LEU A 159 32.52 -4.62 7.95
N ALA A 160 32.39 -3.41 7.44
CA ALA A 160 33.42 -2.74 6.65
C ALA A 160 34.69 -2.54 7.44
N LYS A 161 34.65 -2.11 8.70
CA LYS A 161 35.82 -1.95 9.60
C LYS A 161 36.50 -3.28 9.86
N SER A 162 35.72 -4.36 10.13
CA SER A 162 36.27 -5.69 10.37
C SER A 162 37.01 -6.27 9.15
N GLY A 163 36.50 -5.96 7.93
CA GLY A 163 37.17 -6.34 6.67
C GLY A 163 38.51 -5.65 6.44
N PHE A 164 38.68 -4.40 6.89
CA PHE A 164 39.95 -3.70 6.82
C PHE A 164 40.97 -4.21 7.84
N ALA A 165 40.54 -4.76 8.97
CA ALA A 165 41.42 -5.27 10.00
C ALA A 165 42.11 -6.60 9.61
N VAL A 166 41.57 -7.33 8.63
CA VAL A 166 42.10 -8.65 8.19
C VAL A 166 43.20 -8.53 7.11
N HIS A 167 43.44 -7.35 6.54
CA HIS A 167 44.43 -7.14 5.47
C HIS A 167 45.71 -6.47 5.94
N ASN A 168 45.96 -6.37 7.23
CA ASN A 168 47.16 -5.74 7.78
C ASN A 168 48.04 -6.73 8.58
N HIS A 169 48.42 -7.85 7.93
CA HIS A 169 49.50 -8.73 8.39
C HIS A 169 50.39 -9.16 7.22
#